data_0759a3d5eec20718d6f23947c52e7396
#
_entry.id   0759a3d5eec20718d6f23947c52e7396
#
_cell.length_a   1.000
_cell.length_b   1.000
_cell.length_c   1.000
_cell.angle_alpha   90.00
_cell.angle_beta   90.00
_cell.angle_gamma   90.00
#
_symmetry.space_group_name_H-M   'P 1'
#
loop_
_entity.id
_entity.type
_entity.pdbx_description
1 polymer ?
#
loop_
_entity_poly.entity_id
_entity_poly.type
_entity_poly.pdbx_seq_one_letter_code
_entity_poly.pdbx_strand_id
1 'polypeptide(L)'
;LYPNNDGTYRGNGDKYYIGNGNEAALVSTFAKMADTGDYVFFVVNSKHDKYECVRNVVNEQNYVAEYALHDYPITDADITERGPKAWDDMLNTINVCKFNLGWGAIGLCTHALYESIDHAANRNVYGKFVTDFPHVKRLFVDAYCKLVAMKLFSERAQDYMRSANNE
;
A
#
# COMPACT_ATOMS: atom_id res chain seq x y z
N LEU A 1 -15.66 -17.41 2.21
CA LEU A 1 -16.09 -17.97 3.48
C LEU A 1 -17.19 -18.99 3.25
N TYR A 2 -17.13 -20.11 3.95
CA TYR A 2 -18.11 -21.21 3.93
C TYR A 2 -18.89 -21.20 5.24
N PRO A 3 -20.21 -21.03 5.22
CA PRO A 3 -21.02 -21.04 6.44
C PRO A 3 -21.06 -22.44 7.08
N ASN A 4 -21.03 -22.49 8.40
CA ASN A 4 -21.26 -23.67 9.19
C ASN A 4 -22.71 -23.71 9.72
N ASN A 5 -23.16 -24.87 10.20
CA ASN A 5 -24.52 -25.01 10.73
C ASN A 5 -24.74 -24.33 12.09
N ASP A 6 -23.67 -23.91 12.76
CA ASP A 6 -23.68 -23.26 14.09
C ASP A 6 -23.61 -21.72 14.03
N GLY A 7 -23.68 -21.14 12.83
CA GLY A 7 -23.59 -19.69 12.62
C GLY A 7 -22.17 -19.15 12.55
N THR A 8 -21.15 -20.01 12.56
CA THR A 8 -19.76 -19.63 12.29
C THR A 8 -19.41 -19.87 10.84
N TYR A 9 -18.17 -19.52 10.45
CA TYR A 9 -17.68 -19.67 9.08
C TYR A 9 -16.30 -20.31 9.06
N ARG A 10 -15.96 -20.91 7.91
CA ARG A 10 -14.62 -21.41 7.61
C ARG A 10 -14.04 -20.57 6.45
N GLY A 11 -12.86 -20.00 6.66
CA GLY A 11 -12.11 -19.31 5.64
C GLY A 11 -11.16 -20.25 4.90
N ASN A 12 -11.29 -20.34 3.57
CA ASN A 12 -10.38 -21.08 2.71
C ASN A 12 -9.96 -20.23 1.52
N GLY A 13 -8.72 -20.33 1.14
CA GLY A 13 -8.14 -19.65 -0.02
C GLY A 13 -6.85 -18.94 0.30
N ASP A 14 -6.27 -18.35 -0.70
CA ASP A 14 -4.98 -17.67 -0.65
C ASP A 14 -5.09 -16.19 -0.99
N LYS A 15 -4.09 -15.44 -0.54
CA LYS A 15 -3.88 -14.03 -0.83
C LYS A 15 -2.44 -13.80 -1.24
N TYR A 16 -2.27 -13.07 -2.32
CA TYR A 16 -0.98 -12.76 -2.90
C TYR A 16 -0.69 -11.25 -2.83
N TYR A 17 0.57 -10.90 -2.58
CA TYR A 17 1.03 -9.51 -2.52
C TYR A 17 0.43 -8.70 -1.36
N ILE A 18 0.39 -9.30 -0.16
CA ILE A 18 -0.17 -8.66 1.02
C ILE A 18 0.93 -8.02 1.88
N GLY A 19 0.88 -6.69 2.00
CA GLY A 19 1.81 -5.94 2.84
C GLY A 19 1.74 -6.38 4.30
N ASN A 20 2.90 -6.70 4.88
CA ASN A 20 3.08 -7.18 6.24
C ASN A 20 2.33 -8.50 6.59
N GLY A 21 1.86 -9.26 5.61
CA GLY A 21 1.15 -10.51 5.87
C GLY A 21 1.96 -11.56 6.62
N ASN A 22 3.29 -11.44 6.68
CA ASN A 22 4.20 -12.28 7.46
C ASN A 22 4.46 -11.77 8.89
N GLU A 23 4.29 -10.47 9.16
CA GLU A 23 4.69 -9.83 10.41
C GLU A 23 3.51 -9.26 11.21
N ALA A 24 2.47 -8.79 10.54
CA ALA A 24 1.31 -8.21 11.19
C ALA A 24 0.59 -9.23 12.07
N ALA A 25 0.23 -8.85 13.29
CA ALA A 25 -0.55 -9.70 14.19
C ALA A 25 -1.97 -9.94 13.66
N LEU A 26 -2.56 -8.93 13.05
CA LEU A 26 -3.89 -8.97 12.46
C LEU A 26 -3.81 -8.57 10.99
N VAL A 27 -4.49 -9.33 10.13
CA VAL A 27 -4.54 -9.08 8.68
C VAL A 27 -5.99 -8.94 8.24
N SER A 28 -6.33 -7.77 7.69
CA SER A 28 -7.64 -7.57 7.07
C SER A 28 -7.71 -8.30 5.74
N THR A 29 -8.79 -9.04 5.54
CA THR A 29 -8.96 -9.95 4.44
C THR A 29 -10.29 -9.71 3.74
N PHE A 30 -10.24 -9.61 2.41
CA PHE A 30 -11.41 -9.47 1.55
C PHE A 30 -11.70 -10.79 0.84
N ALA A 31 -12.95 -11.24 0.88
CA ALA A 31 -13.36 -12.50 0.27
C ALA A 31 -14.82 -12.46 -0.22
N LYS A 32 -15.34 -13.63 -0.59
CA LYS A 32 -16.74 -13.86 -0.90
C LYS A 32 -17.33 -14.93 -0.02
N MET A 33 -18.60 -14.82 0.24
CA MET A 33 -19.41 -15.91 0.80
C MET A 33 -19.60 -16.98 -0.26
N ALA A 34 -19.41 -18.24 0.10
CA ALA A 34 -19.49 -19.36 -0.85
C ALA A 34 -20.93 -19.69 -1.27
N ASP A 35 -21.88 -19.41 -0.42
CA ASP A 35 -23.31 -19.67 -0.61
C ASP A 35 -24.03 -18.55 -1.37
N THR A 36 -23.78 -17.28 -1.02
CA THR A 36 -24.49 -16.14 -1.62
C THR A 36 -23.68 -15.42 -2.70
N GLY A 37 -22.33 -15.58 -2.69
CA GLY A 37 -21.42 -14.82 -3.55
C GLY A 37 -21.21 -13.39 -3.13
N ASP A 38 -21.80 -12.96 -2.00
CA ASP A 38 -21.63 -11.62 -1.45
C ASP A 38 -20.20 -11.36 -1.00
N TYR A 39 -19.78 -10.11 -1.13
CA TYR A 39 -18.49 -9.70 -0.61
C TYR A 39 -18.49 -9.62 0.92
N VAL A 40 -17.34 -9.93 1.50
CA VAL A 40 -17.12 -9.88 2.94
C VAL A 40 -15.72 -9.35 3.24
N PHE A 41 -15.63 -8.48 4.25
CA PHE A 41 -14.37 -7.97 4.78
C PHE A 41 -14.25 -8.39 6.24
N PHE A 42 -13.15 -9.05 6.60
CA PHE A 42 -12.96 -9.64 7.92
C PHE A 42 -11.49 -9.59 8.33
N VAL A 43 -11.22 -9.86 9.60
CA VAL A 43 -9.88 -9.82 10.17
C VAL A 43 -9.46 -11.22 10.58
N VAL A 44 -8.21 -11.57 10.29
CA VAL A 44 -7.60 -12.83 10.72
C VAL A 44 -6.38 -12.57 11.60
N ASN A 45 -6.15 -13.42 12.56
CA ASN A 45 -4.94 -13.45 13.38
C ASN A 45 -3.86 -14.30 12.67
N SER A 46 -2.75 -13.68 12.30
CA SER A 46 -1.66 -14.35 11.57
C SER A 46 -0.90 -15.40 12.41
N LYS A 47 -1.11 -15.40 13.73
CA LYS A 47 -0.50 -16.41 14.62
C LYS A 47 -1.37 -17.65 14.84
N HIS A 48 -2.54 -17.70 14.20
CA HIS A 48 -3.42 -18.85 14.28
C HIS A 48 -2.89 -20.01 13.42
N ASP A 49 -3.02 -21.26 13.88
CA ASP A 49 -2.52 -22.49 13.22
C ASP A 49 -3.08 -22.71 11.80
N LYS A 50 -4.22 -22.09 11.50
CA LYS A 50 -4.91 -22.19 10.20
C LYS A 50 -4.55 -21.04 9.24
N TYR A 51 -3.66 -20.14 9.66
CA TYR A 51 -3.05 -19.12 8.82
C TYR A 51 -1.63 -19.59 8.45
N GLU A 52 -1.37 -19.79 7.19
CA GLU A 52 -0.07 -20.16 6.67
C GLU A 52 0.55 -18.99 5.90
N CYS A 53 1.69 -18.50 6.34
CA CYS A 53 2.52 -17.62 5.52
C CYS A 53 3.29 -18.51 4.52
N VAL A 54 2.82 -18.57 3.28
CA VAL A 54 3.37 -19.45 2.24
C VAL A 54 4.78 -19.00 1.85
N ARG A 55 4.97 -17.70 1.63
CA ARG A 55 6.29 -17.12 1.32
C ARG A 55 6.29 -15.60 1.38
N ASN A 56 7.48 -15.03 1.50
CA ASN A 56 7.70 -13.62 1.18
C ASN A 56 7.86 -13.47 -0.34
N VAL A 57 7.07 -12.59 -0.92
CA VAL A 57 7.04 -12.37 -2.38
C VAL A 57 8.15 -11.45 -2.83
N VAL A 58 8.56 -10.50 -1.97
CA VAL A 58 9.63 -9.54 -2.23
C VAL A 58 10.74 -9.75 -1.22
N ASN A 59 11.95 -10.05 -1.70
CA ASN A 59 13.09 -10.42 -0.85
C ASN A 59 13.83 -9.23 -0.23
N GLU A 60 13.55 -8.00 -0.65
CA GLU A 60 14.30 -6.81 -0.20
C GLU A 60 13.39 -5.86 0.59
N GLN A 61 13.70 -5.66 1.85
CA GLN A 61 13.20 -4.60 2.77
C GLN A 61 11.68 -4.46 2.91
N ASN A 62 10.86 -5.15 2.11
CA ASN A 62 9.42 -5.09 2.17
C ASN A 62 8.84 -6.42 2.61
N TYR A 63 8.05 -6.35 3.65
CA TYR A 63 7.30 -7.49 4.18
C TYR A 63 6.03 -7.68 3.33
N VAL A 64 6.18 -8.25 2.14
CA VAL A 64 5.08 -8.57 1.24
C VAL A 64 4.96 -10.08 1.15
N ALA A 65 3.83 -10.62 1.58
CA ALA A 65 3.63 -12.05 1.71
C ALA A 65 2.54 -12.59 0.79
N GLU A 66 2.67 -13.86 0.52
CA GLU A 66 1.59 -14.75 0.12
C GLU A 66 1.18 -15.56 1.35
N TYR A 67 -0.11 -15.62 1.65
CA TYR A 67 -0.64 -16.43 2.73
C TYR A 67 -1.86 -17.24 2.30
N ALA A 68 -2.11 -18.34 2.98
CA ALA A 68 -3.27 -19.18 2.80
C ALA A 68 -4.04 -19.37 4.11
N LEU A 69 -5.34 -19.57 3.99
CA LEU A 69 -6.24 -19.93 5.07
C LEU A 69 -6.74 -21.37 4.84
N HIS A 70 -6.63 -22.21 5.86
CA HIS A 70 -6.98 -23.63 5.82
C HIS A 70 -8.08 -23.96 6.83
N ASP A 71 -9.34 -23.85 6.42
CA ASP A 71 -10.51 -23.95 7.31
C ASP A 71 -10.38 -23.02 8.53
N TYR A 72 -9.92 -21.79 8.28
CA TYR A 72 -9.72 -20.79 9.33
C TYR A 72 -11.05 -20.45 10.00
N PRO A 73 -11.18 -20.59 11.34
CA PRO A 73 -12.43 -20.31 12.04
C PRO A 73 -12.70 -18.80 12.06
N ILE A 74 -13.91 -18.42 11.66
CA ILE A 74 -14.36 -17.03 11.62
C ILE A 74 -15.73 -16.95 12.26
N THR A 75 -15.92 -15.94 13.10
CA THR A 75 -17.18 -15.59 13.74
C THR A 75 -17.70 -14.25 13.22
N ASP A 76 -18.94 -13.90 13.56
CA ASP A 76 -19.48 -12.57 13.22
C ASP A 76 -18.67 -11.43 13.85
N ALA A 77 -17.99 -11.66 14.97
CA ALA A 77 -17.12 -10.66 15.60
C ALA A 77 -15.87 -10.33 14.78
N ASP A 78 -15.42 -11.24 13.92
CA ASP A 78 -14.26 -11.06 13.05
C ASP A 78 -14.61 -10.34 11.74
N ILE A 79 -15.91 -10.27 11.41
CA ILE A 79 -16.41 -9.67 10.17
C ILE A 79 -16.69 -8.20 10.41
N THR A 80 -16.00 -7.35 9.67
CA THR A 80 -16.15 -5.90 9.75
C THR A 80 -17.26 -5.40 8.85
N GLU A 81 -17.39 -5.95 7.62
CA GLU A 81 -18.40 -5.51 6.66
C GLU A 81 -18.85 -6.63 5.73
N ARG A 82 -20.08 -6.51 5.21
CA ARG A 82 -20.71 -7.46 4.28
C ARG A 82 -21.36 -6.76 3.08
N GLY A 83 -21.50 -7.49 1.98
CA GLY A 83 -22.20 -7.05 0.78
C GLY A 83 -21.55 -5.87 0.08
N PRO A 84 -22.33 -4.94 -0.51
CA PRO A 84 -21.81 -3.80 -1.26
C PRO A 84 -20.85 -2.93 -0.45
N LYS A 85 -21.13 -2.71 0.83
CA LYS A 85 -20.27 -1.91 1.71
C LYS A 85 -18.89 -2.53 1.89
N ALA A 86 -18.77 -3.86 1.99
CA ALA A 86 -17.47 -4.52 2.03
C ALA A 86 -16.64 -4.27 0.76
N TRP A 87 -17.30 -4.18 -0.40
CA TRP A 87 -16.65 -3.82 -1.66
C TRP A 87 -16.14 -2.39 -1.64
N ASP A 88 -16.98 -1.44 -1.19
CA ASP A 88 -16.63 -0.02 -1.13
C ASP A 88 -15.47 0.23 -0.15
N ASP A 89 -15.47 -0.42 1.02
CA ASP A 89 -14.39 -0.32 2.00
C ASP A 89 -13.07 -0.89 1.45
N MET A 90 -13.13 -1.98 0.69
CA MET A 90 -11.95 -2.54 0.01
C MET A 90 -11.41 -1.55 -1.03
N LEU A 91 -12.26 -0.98 -1.87
CA LEU A 91 -11.86 0.02 -2.87
C LEU A 91 -11.27 1.27 -2.21
N ASN A 92 -11.88 1.75 -1.13
CA ASN A 92 -11.38 2.90 -0.38
C ASN A 92 -9.98 2.61 0.20
N THR A 93 -9.76 1.44 0.78
CA THR A 93 -8.43 1.00 1.27
C THR A 93 -7.39 1.03 0.15
N ILE A 94 -7.72 0.51 -1.03
CA ILE A 94 -6.83 0.53 -2.19
C ILE A 94 -6.53 1.96 -2.64
N ASN A 95 -7.53 2.85 -2.66
CA ASN A 95 -7.35 4.24 -3.07
C ASN A 95 -6.45 5.01 -2.11
N VAL A 96 -6.61 4.82 -0.80
CA VAL A 96 -5.70 5.39 0.22
C VAL A 96 -4.27 4.88 0.03
N CYS A 97 -4.09 3.58 -0.21
CA CYS A 97 -2.77 3.00 -0.48
C CYS A 97 -2.12 3.61 -1.73
N LYS A 98 -2.86 3.77 -2.83
CA LYS A 98 -2.36 4.39 -4.07
C LYS A 98 -1.93 5.84 -3.85
N PHE A 99 -2.72 6.59 -3.09
CA PHE A 99 -2.39 7.97 -2.74
C PHE A 99 -1.10 8.05 -1.91
N ASN A 100 -0.94 7.17 -0.92
CA ASN A 100 0.27 7.10 -0.10
C ASN A 100 1.53 6.73 -0.90
N LEU A 101 1.40 5.89 -1.94
CA LEU A 101 2.51 5.61 -2.87
C LEU A 101 2.99 6.88 -3.59
N GLY A 102 2.07 7.76 -3.97
CA GLY A 102 2.40 9.08 -4.53
C GLY A 102 3.25 9.93 -3.59
N TRP A 103 2.87 10.03 -2.32
CA TRP A 103 3.64 10.72 -1.29
C TRP A 103 5.00 10.08 -1.04
N GLY A 104 5.07 8.76 -1.00
CA GLY A 104 6.33 8.01 -0.91
C GLY A 104 7.27 8.34 -2.07
N ALA A 105 6.76 8.38 -3.29
CA ALA A 105 7.54 8.75 -4.48
C ALA A 105 8.06 10.19 -4.40
N ILE A 106 7.25 11.16 -3.93
CA ILE A 106 7.69 12.54 -3.70
C ILE A 106 8.82 12.60 -2.67
N GLY A 107 8.74 11.82 -1.59
CA GLY A 107 9.81 11.70 -0.59
C GLY A 107 11.12 11.21 -1.20
N LEU A 108 11.07 10.13 -1.97
CA LEU A 108 12.23 9.57 -2.68
C LEU A 108 12.83 10.57 -3.67
N CYS A 109 11.99 11.23 -4.48
CA CYS A 109 12.45 12.27 -5.42
C CYS A 109 13.09 13.44 -4.71
N THR A 110 12.57 13.87 -3.55
CA THR A 110 13.13 14.97 -2.76
C THR A 110 14.54 14.60 -2.28
N HIS A 111 14.72 13.41 -1.74
CA HIS A 111 16.01 12.92 -1.27
C HIS A 111 17.02 12.76 -2.41
N ALA A 112 16.60 12.09 -3.49
CA ALA A 112 17.44 11.89 -4.67
C ALA A 112 17.91 13.21 -5.31
N LEU A 113 17.03 14.21 -5.37
CA LEU A 113 17.39 15.53 -5.91
C LEU A 113 18.40 16.23 -4.99
N TYR A 114 18.19 16.18 -3.67
CA TYR A 114 19.13 16.75 -2.69
C TYR A 114 20.53 16.13 -2.84
N GLU A 115 20.64 14.81 -2.80
CA GLU A 115 21.91 14.09 -2.93
C GLU A 115 22.60 14.37 -4.27
N SER A 116 21.82 14.46 -5.36
CA SER A 116 22.35 14.73 -6.69
C SER A 116 22.92 16.16 -6.81
N ILE A 117 22.24 17.15 -6.22
CA ILE A 117 22.72 18.54 -6.21
C ILE A 117 23.96 18.67 -5.34
N ASP A 118 23.95 18.06 -4.14
CA ASP A 118 25.09 18.08 -3.23
C ASP A 118 26.33 17.44 -3.88
N HIS A 119 26.17 16.26 -4.49
CA HIS A 119 27.25 15.62 -5.24
C HIS A 119 27.77 16.54 -6.37
N ALA A 120 26.88 17.12 -7.18
CA ALA A 120 27.28 17.96 -8.32
C ALA A 120 27.94 19.29 -7.89
N ALA A 121 27.55 19.82 -6.73
CA ALA A 121 28.15 21.03 -6.16
C ALA A 121 29.57 20.79 -5.61
N ASN A 122 29.89 19.54 -5.25
CA ASN A 122 31.18 19.16 -4.69
C ASN A 122 32.09 18.42 -5.69
N ARG A 123 31.57 18.04 -6.87
CA ARG A 123 32.34 17.31 -7.90
C ARG A 123 33.00 18.28 -8.86
N ASN A 124 34.34 18.31 -8.91
CA ASN A 124 35.12 19.08 -9.88
C ASN A 124 35.41 18.24 -11.13
N VAL A 125 35.15 18.81 -12.30
CA VAL A 125 35.43 18.26 -13.64
C VAL A 125 35.90 19.37 -14.56
N TYR A 126 37.04 19.19 -15.18
CA TYR A 126 37.67 20.20 -16.05
C TYR A 126 37.89 21.56 -15.36
N GLY A 127 38.23 21.57 -14.07
CA GLY A 127 38.48 22.78 -13.30
C GLY A 127 37.23 23.57 -12.89
N LYS A 128 36.02 23.01 -13.03
CA LYS A 128 34.74 23.60 -12.65
C LYS A 128 33.90 22.60 -11.86
N PHE A 129 33.01 23.06 -11.00
CA PHE A 129 32.04 22.19 -10.38
C PHE A 129 30.96 21.74 -11.39
N VAL A 130 30.44 20.55 -11.23
CA VAL A 130 29.41 20.01 -12.15
C VAL A 130 28.20 20.94 -12.23
N THR A 131 27.84 21.60 -11.13
CA THR A 131 26.79 22.61 -11.10
C THR A 131 27.09 23.85 -11.93
N ASP A 132 28.33 24.12 -12.37
CA ASP A 132 28.65 25.26 -13.19
C ASP A 132 28.29 25.09 -14.67
N PHE A 133 28.06 23.86 -15.10
CA PHE A 133 27.70 23.55 -16.48
C PHE A 133 26.21 23.82 -16.75
N PRO A 134 25.90 24.69 -17.76
CA PRO A 134 24.51 25.12 -18.02
C PRO A 134 23.54 24.00 -18.29
N HIS A 135 23.96 22.92 -19.00
CA HIS A 135 23.11 21.78 -19.29
C HIS A 135 22.76 20.97 -18.02
N VAL A 136 23.68 20.89 -17.06
CA VAL A 136 23.43 20.24 -15.76
C VAL A 136 22.47 21.09 -14.92
N LYS A 137 22.70 22.43 -14.85
CA LYS A 137 21.76 23.33 -14.17
C LYS A 137 20.35 23.18 -14.68
N ARG A 138 20.18 23.07 -16.00
CA ARG A 138 18.87 22.89 -16.61
C ARG A 138 18.18 21.63 -16.13
N LEU A 139 18.91 20.50 -16.06
CA LEU A 139 18.35 19.24 -15.55
C LEU A 139 17.84 19.36 -14.11
N PHE A 140 18.62 20.01 -13.24
CA PHE A 140 18.21 20.24 -11.85
C PHE A 140 17.00 21.17 -11.74
N VAL A 141 16.97 22.27 -12.53
CA VAL A 141 15.83 23.19 -12.54
C VAL A 141 14.56 22.47 -13.00
N ASP A 142 14.64 21.70 -14.10
CA ASP A 142 13.50 20.95 -14.63
C ASP A 142 12.99 19.91 -13.60
N ALA A 143 13.90 19.20 -12.94
CA ALA A 143 13.55 18.23 -11.91
C ALA A 143 12.91 18.91 -10.68
N TYR A 144 13.48 20.03 -10.23
CA TYR A 144 12.96 20.79 -9.10
C TYR A 144 11.55 21.35 -9.37
N CYS A 145 11.33 21.92 -10.56
CA CYS A 145 10.01 22.42 -10.95
C CYS A 145 8.95 21.31 -10.94
N LYS A 146 9.28 20.12 -11.46
CA LYS A 146 8.39 18.96 -11.42
C LYS A 146 8.11 18.51 -9.99
N LEU A 147 9.14 18.47 -9.14
CA LEU A 147 8.98 18.08 -7.74
C LEU A 147 8.06 19.05 -6.98
N VAL A 148 8.23 20.35 -7.18
CA VAL A 148 7.36 21.37 -6.58
C VAL A 148 5.92 21.21 -7.08
N ALA A 149 5.71 21.01 -8.38
CA ALA A 149 4.39 20.78 -8.95
C ALA A 149 3.72 19.54 -8.36
N MET A 150 4.47 18.42 -8.21
CA MET A 150 3.95 17.20 -7.57
C MET A 150 3.57 17.43 -6.10
N LYS A 151 4.36 18.15 -5.33
CA LYS A 151 4.04 18.50 -3.94
C LYS A 151 2.74 19.29 -3.85
N LEU A 152 2.61 20.37 -4.61
CA LEU A 152 1.41 21.22 -4.62
C LEU A 152 0.16 20.44 -5.07
N PHE A 153 0.30 19.59 -6.09
CA PHE A 153 -0.79 18.72 -6.53
C PHE A 153 -1.22 17.74 -5.43
N SER A 154 -0.25 17.12 -4.75
CA SER A 154 -0.55 16.14 -3.69
C SER A 154 -1.19 16.80 -2.45
N GLU A 155 -0.76 18.02 -2.08
CA GLU A 155 -1.41 18.80 -1.03
C GLU A 155 -2.87 19.11 -1.40
N ARG A 156 -3.10 19.54 -2.64
CA ARG A 156 -4.47 19.81 -3.12
C ARG A 156 -5.33 18.55 -3.17
N ALA A 157 -4.77 17.44 -3.62
CA ALA A 157 -5.47 16.15 -3.61
C ALA A 157 -5.82 15.70 -2.17
N GLN A 158 -4.94 15.95 -1.20
CA GLN A 158 -5.21 15.68 0.21
C GLN A 158 -6.37 16.51 0.76
N ASP A 159 -6.46 17.79 0.36
CA ASP A 159 -7.60 18.64 0.74
C ASP A 159 -8.93 18.10 0.20
N TYR A 160 -8.93 17.64 -1.05
CA TYR A 160 -10.11 16.99 -1.63
C TYR A 160 -10.49 15.70 -0.90
N MET A 161 -9.51 14.86 -0.58
CA MET A 161 -9.78 13.62 0.17
C MET A 161 -10.35 13.89 1.57
N ARG A 162 -9.88 14.95 2.24
CA ARG A 162 -10.40 15.34 3.57
C ARG A 162 -11.82 15.91 3.50
N SER A 163 -12.17 16.55 2.39
CA SER A 163 -13.50 17.14 2.20
C SER A 163 -14.50 16.20 1.52
N ALA A 164 -14.04 15.08 0.98
CA ALA A 164 -14.91 14.07 0.40
C ALA A 164 -15.73 13.41 1.52
N ASN A 165 -17.05 13.52 1.41
CA ASN A 165 -17.95 12.75 2.25
C ASN A 165 -18.13 11.36 1.63
N ASN A 166 -18.31 10.37 2.48
CA ASN A 166 -18.66 9.00 2.06
C ASN A 166 -20.15 8.96 1.69
N GLU A 167 -20.56 9.69 0.64
CA GLU A 167 -21.89 9.57 0.04
C GLU A 167 -21.86 8.59 -1.13
#